data_1a96f4e01938351ee749dfbdf3791e91
#
_entry.id   1a96f4e01938351ee749dfbdf3791e91
#
_cell.length_a   1.000
_cell.length_b   1.000
_cell.length_c   1.000
_cell.angle_alpha   90.00
_cell.angle_beta   90.00
_cell.angle_gamma   90.00
#
_symmetry.space_group_name_H-M   'P 1'
#
loop_
_entity.id
_entity.type
_entity.pdbx_description
1 polymer ?
#
loop_
_entity_poly.entity_id
_entity_poly.type
_entity_poly.pdbx_seq_one_letter_code
_entity_poly.pdbx_strand_id
1 'polypeptide(L)'
;MKTFFSNRGKIGFNNTLLTAAILLLSICLSWSKTGLAETLKTKNFIVHITRNCPEGEVLCNNVSYTGTRLKTGASIKLTGRTVYRMCGDGVTPCHFLGYEFLNGDYRYFVTEGGTLRVYKEKKLLLEENGSWGNQ
;
A
#
# COMPACT_ATOMS: atom_id res chain seq x y z
N MET A 1 -30.32 -58.19 -52.90
CA MET A 1 -30.73 -56.80 -53.16
C MET A 1 -31.26 -56.16 -51.89
N LYS A 2 -30.47 -55.29 -51.29
CA LYS A 2 -30.85 -54.07 -50.51
C LYS A 2 -29.64 -53.68 -49.69
N THR A 3 -29.00 -52.63 -50.09
CA THR A 3 -27.87 -51.96 -49.45
C THR A 3 -28.32 -51.29 -48.16
N PHE A 4 -27.66 -51.62 -47.03
CA PHE A 4 -27.83 -50.88 -45.77
C PHE A 4 -26.71 -49.83 -45.67
N PHE A 5 -27.08 -48.58 -45.73
CA PHE A 5 -26.19 -47.46 -45.48
C PHE A 5 -25.96 -47.33 -43.97
N SER A 6 -24.69 -47.49 -43.57
CA SER A 6 -24.23 -47.19 -42.23
C SER A 6 -23.93 -45.70 -42.12
N ASN A 7 -24.73 -44.99 -41.32
CA ASN A 7 -24.54 -43.58 -41.02
C ASN A 7 -23.61 -43.45 -39.82
N ARG A 8 -22.31 -43.16 -40.05
CA ARG A 8 -21.36 -42.80 -39.02
C ARG A 8 -21.55 -41.33 -38.67
N GLY A 9 -22.21 -41.04 -37.57
CA GLY A 9 -22.26 -39.71 -36.95
C GLY A 9 -20.86 -39.25 -36.59
N LYS A 10 -20.37 -38.20 -37.25
CA LYS A 10 -19.18 -37.47 -36.82
C LYS A 10 -19.53 -36.65 -35.61
N ILE A 11 -18.93 -37.00 -34.44
CA ILE A 11 -18.97 -36.18 -33.28
C ILE A 11 -18.02 -35.01 -33.51
N GLY A 12 -18.57 -33.83 -33.82
CA GLY A 12 -17.81 -32.61 -33.91
C GLY A 12 -17.41 -32.15 -32.51
N PHE A 13 -16.14 -32.25 -32.19
CA PHE A 13 -15.58 -31.60 -31.01
C PHE A 13 -15.60 -30.10 -31.24
N ASN A 14 -16.49 -29.41 -30.51
CA ASN A 14 -16.55 -27.96 -30.54
C ASN A 14 -15.33 -27.38 -29.81
N ASN A 15 -14.38 -26.89 -30.58
CA ASN A 15 -13.19 -26.16 -30.10
C ASN A 15 -13.51 -24.88 -29.33
N THR A 16 -14.76 -24.45 -29.28
CA THR A 16 -15.21 -23.25 -28.58
C THR A 16 -15.22 -23.40 -27.06
N LEU A 17 -15.35 -24.62 -26.53
CA LEU A 17 -15.32 -24.87 -25.07
C LEU A 17 -13.90 -24.85 -24.48
N LEU A 18 -12.89 -25.21 -25.27
CA LEU A 18 -11.48 -25.18 -24.82
C LEU A 18 -10.92 -23.76 -24.73
N THR A 19 -11.35 -22.86 -25.61
CA THR A 19 -10.91 -21.46 -25.59
C THR A 19 -11.48 -20.67 -24.43
N ALA A 20 -12.71 -20.97 -24.00
CA ALA A 20 -13.35 -20.33 -22.86
C ALA A 20 -12.66 -20.71 -21.52
N ALA A 21 -12.21 -21.96 -21.37
CA ALA A 21 -11.52 -22.42 -20.17
C ALA A 21 -10.12 -21.77 -19.98
N ILE A 22 -9.40 -21.48 -21.07
CA ILE A 22 -8.07 -20.85 -21.03
C ILE A 22 -8.19 -19.35 -20.67
N LEU A 23 -9.24 -18.66 -21.11
CA LEU A 23 -9.49 -17.25 -20.79
C LEU A 23 -9.87 -17.04 -19.31
N LEU A 24 -10.55 -17.99 -18.66
CA LEU A 24 -10.90 -17.91 -17.24
C LEU A 24 -9.71 -18.13 -16.30
N LEU A 25 -8.68 -18.87 -16.73
CA LEU A 25 -7.47 -19.08 -15.91
C LEU A 25 -6.53 -17.87 -15.90
N SER A 26 -6.67 -16.94 -16.87
CA SER A 26 -5.77 -15.79 -17.00
C SER A 26 -6.09 -14.63 -16.04
N ILE A 27 -7.25 -14.66 -15.37
CA ILE A 27 -7.74 -13.55 -14.53
C ILE A 27 -7.27 -13.67 -13.06
N CYS A 28 -6.75 -14.82 -12.65
CA CYS A 28 -6.39 -15.07 -11.24
C CYS A 28 -4.97 -14.65 -10.83
N LEU A 29 -4.16 -14.02 -11.68
CA LEU A 29 -2.79 -13.60 -11.35
C LEU A 29 -2.66 -12.09 -11.06
N SER A 30 -3.72 -11.46 -10.58
CA SER A 30 -3.58 -10.14 -9.94
C SER A 30 -2.97 -10.33 -8.56
N TRP A 31 -1.65 -10.38 -8.48
CA TRP A 31 -0.91 -10.35 -7.23
C TRP A 31 -1.09 -8.96 -6.63
N SER A 32 -2.07 -8.81 -5.77
CA SER A 32 -2.22 -7.63 -4.93
C SER A 32 -1.00 -7.59 -4.01
N LYS A 33 -0.06 -6.68 -4.28
CA LYS A 33 1.00 -6.36 -3.32
C LYS A 33 0.32 -5.71 -2.12
N THR A 34 0.03 -6.49 -1.09
CA THR A 34 -0.46 -5.98 0.19
C THR A 34 0.72 -5.33 0.90
N GLY A 35 0.90 -4.02 0.71
CA GLY A 35 1.79 -3.25 1.55
C GLY A 35 1.25 -3.25 2.98
N LEU A 36 2.13 -3.22 3.99
CA LEU A 36 1.72 -3.03 5.38
C LEU A 36 1.09 -1.65 5.51
N ALA A 37 -0.22 -1.62 5.74
CA ALA A 37 -1.00 -0.40 5.90
C ALA A 37 -1.28 -0.16 7.38
N GLU A 38 -1.02 1.06 7.85
CA GLU A 38 -1.26 1.49 9.23
C GLU A 38 -2.16 2.72 9.21
N THR A 39 -3.02 2.86 10.20
CA THR A 39 -3.91 4.02 10.33
C THR A 39 -3.68 4.69 11.68
N LEU A 40 -3.29 5.96 11.67
CA LEU A 40 -3.21 6.80 12.84
C LEU A 40 -4.44 7.72 12.91
N LYS A 41 -5.16 7.66 14.02
CA LYS A 41 -6.28 8.58 14.28
C LYS A 41 -5.88 9.54 15.39
N THR A 42 -5.86 10.84 15.05
CA THR A 42 -5.64 11.95 15.98
C THR A 42 -6.96 12.69 16.27
N LYS A 43 -6.91 13.76 17.04
CA LYS A 43 -8.08 14.60 17.32
C LYS A 43 -8.70 15.21 16.04
N ASN A 44 -7.87 15.66 15.09
CA ASN A 44 -8.33 16.40 13.92
C ASN A 44 -8.02 15.71 12.59
N PHE A 45 -7.26 14.61 12.57
CA PHE A 45 -6.81 13.94 11.35
C PHE A 45 -6.95 12.41 11.42
N ILE A 46 -7.18 11.82 10.25
CA ILE A 46 -6.92 10.40 9.98
C ILE A 46 -5.76 10.35 9.01
N VAL A 47 -4.74 9.57 9.35
CA VAL A 47 -3.54 9.37 8.54
C VAL A 47 -3.43 7.91 8.19
N HIS A 48 -3.43 7.61 6.89
CA HIS A 48 -3.13 6.28 6.37
C HIS A 48 -1.71 6.25 5.84
N ILE A 49 -0.93 5.28 6.31
CA ILE A 49 0.45 5.05 5.90
C ILE A 49 0.55 3.65 5.31
N THR A 50 1.19 3.54 4.15
CA THR A 50 1.45 2.26 3.50
C THR A 50 2.90 2.17 3.09
N ARG A 51 3.62 1.14 3.56
CA ARG A 51 4.99 0.84 3.14
C ARG A 51 4.91 0.02 1.85
N ASN A 52 5.52 0.54 0.77
CA ASN A 52 5.50 -0.10 -0.56
C ASN A 52 6.85 -0.74 -0.92
N CYS A 53 7.71 -0.97 0.07
CA CYS A 53 9.00 -1.62 -0.12
C CYS A 53 8.88 -3.14 0.02
N PRO A 54 9.82 -3.92 -0.55
CA PRO A 54 9.88 -5.36 -0.36
C PRO A 54 9.90 -5.76 1.11
N GLU A 55 9.33 -6.91 1.42
CA GLU A 55 9.39 -7.48 2.76
C GLU A 55 10.85 -7.71 3.18
N GLY A 56 11.17 -7.34 4.43
CA GLY A 56 12.53 -7.40 4.98
C GLY A 56 13.39 -6.16 4.73
N GLU A 57 12.97 -5.23 3.87
CA GLU A 57 13.65 -3.95 3.70
C GLU A 57 13.37 -3.02 4.88
N VAL A 58 14.42 -2.76 5.68
CA VAL A 58 14.32 -1.92 6.90
C VAL A 58 14.20 -0.45 6.51
N LEU A 59 15.10 0.05 5.64
CA LEU A 59 15.10 1.43 5.15
C LEU A 59 14.20 1.55 3.91
N CYS A 60 12.96 1.98 4.10
CA CYS A 60 11.99 2.12 3.02
C CYS A 60 11.87 3.58 2.56
N ASN A 61 12.19 3.86 1.30
CA ASN A 61 12.07 5.18 0.68
C ASN A 61 10.79 5.35 -0.15
N ASN A 62 9.89 4.37 -0.11
CA ASN A 62 8.61 4.38 -0.82
C ASN A 62 7.47 4.12 0.16
N VAL A 63 7.18 5.13 0.98
CA VAL A 63 6.08 5.11 1.94
C VAL A 63 5.00 6.08 1.47
N SER A 64 3.78 5.59 1.29
CA SER A 64 2.62 6.42 0.94
C SER A 64 1.97 6.98 2.21
N TYR A 65 1.59 8.25 2.15
CA TYR A 65 0.85 8.97 3.18
C TYR A 65 -0.44 9.52 2.59
N THR A 66 -1.55 9.32 3.27
CA THR A 66 -2.80 10.02 3.00
C THR A 66 -3.32 10.61 4.31
N GLY A 67 -3.23 11.93 4.46
CA GLY A 67 -3.73 12.64 5.63
C GLY A 67 -5.05 13.34 5.33
N THR A 68 -6.10 13.03 6.08
CA THR A 68 -7.43 13.61 5.91
C THR A 68 -7.82 14.39 7.17
N ARG A 69 -8.19 15.66 6.98
CA ARG A 69 -8.71 16.50 8.05
C ARG A 69 -10.16 16.15 8.34
N LEU A 70 -10.47 15.72 9.57
CA LEU A 70 -11.82 15.26 9.97
C LEU A 70 -12.91 16.31 9.79
N LYS A 71 -12.61 17.59 10.12
CA LYS A 71 -13.60 18.69 10.06
C LYS A 71 -14.04 19.04 8.64
N THR A 72 -13.16 18.91 7.65
CA THR A 72 -13.41 19.42 6.28
C THR A 72 -13.43 18.33 5.23
N GLY A 73 -12.92 17.11 5.54
CA GLY A 73 -12.70 16.05 4.57
C GLY A 73 -11.54 16.32 3.60
N ALA A 74 -10.86 17.49 3.70
CA ALA A 74 -9.71 17.79 2.86
C ALA A 74 -8.58 16.81 3.11
N SER A 75 -7.99 16.28 2.05
CA SER A 75 -6.92 15.30 2.14
C SER A 75 -5.71 15.68 1.29
N ILE A 76 -4.53 15.22 1.73
CA ILE A 76 -3.29 15.30 0.97
C ILE A 76 -2.69 13.91 0.83
N LYS A 77 -1.98 13.69 -0.28
CA LYS A 77 -1.22 12.46 -0.53
C LYS A 77 0.24 12.81 -0.75
N LEU A 78 1.13 12.12 -0.06
CA LEU A 78 2.58 12.34 -0.13
C LEU A 78 3.29 10.99 -0.25
N THR A 79 4.51 11.04 -0.75
CA THR A 79 5.46 9.93 -0.68
C THR A 79 6.61 10.32 0.21
N GLY A 80 7.07 9.41 1.04
CA GLY A 80 8.13 9.64 1.99
C GLY A 80 8.92 8.39 2.31
N ARG A 81 9.49 8.36 3.50
CA ARG A 81 10.42 7.32 3.93
C ARG A 81 10.26 6.95 5.39
N THR A 82 10.79 5.78 5.75
CA THR A 82 11.07 5.41 7.14
C THR A 82 12.25 6.19 7.68
N VAL A 83 12.22 6.53 8.97
CA VAL A 83 13.30 7.22 9.68
C VAL A 83 13.75 6.37 10.86
N TYR A 84 15.06 6.17 10.96
CA TYR A 84 15.69 5.40 12.03
C TYR A 84 16.77 6.21 12.73
N ARG A 85 16.97 5.94 14.02
CA ARG A 85 18.21 6.28 14.70
C ARG A 85 19.26 5.23 14.33
N MET A 86 20.40 5.69 13.88
CA MET A 86 21.52 4.81 13.56
C MET A 86 22.23 4.34 14.85
N CYS A 87 22.80 3.14 14.80
CA CYS A 87 23.68 2.60 15.84
C CYS A 87 24.97 3.41 15.97
N GLY A 88 25.84 3.02 16.89
CA GLY A 88 27.13 3.68 17.11
C GLY A 88 28.08 3.63 15.92
N ASP A 89 27.86 2.75 14.96
CA ASP A 89 28.62 2.68 13.68
C ASP A 89 28.17 3.75 12.65
N GLY A 90 27.07 4.46 12.90
CA GLY A 90 26.54 5.52 12.05
C GLY A 90 25.85 5.05 10.77
N VAL A 91 25.78 3.75 10.50
CA VAL A 91 25.23 3.19 9.25
C VAL A 91 24.14 2.15 9.48
N THR A 92 24.18 1.41 10.58
CA THR A 92 23.18 0.38 10.91
C THR A 92 21.94 1.00 11.53
N PRO A 93 20.72 0.79 10.99
CA PRO A 93 19.49 1.26 11.61
C PRO A 93 19.20 0.47 12.89
N CYS A 94 19.13 1.15 14.04
CA CYS A 94 18.95 0.55 15.35
C CYS A 94 17.54 0.70 15.91
N HIS A 95 16.94 1.88 15.74
CA HIS A 95 15.65 2.17 16.35
C HIS A 95 14.76 2.93 15.38
N PHE A 96 13.59 2.40 15.11
CA PHE A 96 12.59 3.06 14.28
C PHE A 96 12.07 4.31 15.00
N LEU A 97 12.04 5.45 14.32
CA LEU A 97 11.56 6.71 14.85
C LEU A 97 10.19 7.10 14.30
N GLY A 98 9.87 6.62 13.10
CA GLY A 98 8.64 6.96 12.41
C GLY A 98 8.82 7.15 10.90
N TYR A 99 7.91 7.92 10.34
CA TYR A 99 7.81 8.20 8.91
C TYR A 99 7.94 9.69 8.63
N GLU A 100 8.67 10.06 7.60
CA GLU A 100 8.89 11.43 7.16
C GLU A 100 8.38 11.64 5.74
N PHE A 101 7.65 12.74 5.52
CA PHE A 101 7.09 13.14 4.24
C PHE A 101 7.35 14.63 4.01
N LEU A 102 7.71 15.00 2.79
CA LEU A 102 8.01 16.38 2.41
C LEU A 102 6.96 16.89 1.42
N ASN A 103 6.53 18.15 1.59
CA ASN A 103 5.63 18.84 0.68
C ASN A 103 6.06 20.32 0.58
N GLY A 104 6.94 20.63 -0.36
CA GLY A 104 7.59 21.95 -0.44
C GLY A 104 8.35 22.24 0.86
N ASP A 105 8.03 23.37 1.49
CA ASP A 105 8.65 23.82 2.75
C ASP A 105 8.08 23.10 3.99
N TYR A 106 7.10 22.22 3.81
CA TYR A 106 6.46 21.50 4.91
C TYR A 106 7.05 20.10 5.06
N ARG A 107 7.30 19.73 6.32
CA ARG A 107 7.72 18.41 6.74
C ARG A 107 6.68 17.80 7.66
N TYR A 108 6.11 16.66 7.28
CA TYR A 108 5.20 15.85 8.08
C TYR A 108 6.01 14.72 8.68
N PHE A 109 5.93 14.55 9.97
CA PHE A 109 6.60 13.48 10.70
C PHE A 109 5.59 12.73 11.55
N VAL A 110 5.45 11.44 11.31
CA VAL A 110 4.58 10.57 12.10
C VAL A 110 5.48 9.66 12.91
N THR A 111 5.49 9.86 14.23
CA THR A 111 6.35 9.09 15.13
C THR A 111 5.85 7.65 15.29
N GLU A 112 6.76 6.73 15.65
CA GLU A 112 6.41 5.36 16.06
C GLU A 112 5.33 5.34 17.14
N GLY A 113 5.41 6.25 18.11
CA GLY A 113 4.44 6.37 19.22
C GLY A 113 3.08 6.98 18.84
N GLY A 114 2.85 7.30 17.55
CA GLY A 114 1.55 7.80 17.08
C GLY A 114 1.36 9.30 17.28
N THR A 115 2.41 10.12 17.15
CA THR A 115 2.29 11.58 17.16
C THR A 115 2.47 12.11 15.74
N LEU A 116 1.50 12.88 15.24
CA LEU A 116 1.61 13.64 13.99
C LEU A 116 2.21 15.00 14.29
N ARG A 117 3.35 15.32 13.66
CA ARG A 117 4.01 16.61 13.69
C ARG A 117 4.09 17.21 12.30
N VAL A 118 3.76 18.50 12.18
CA VAL A 118 3.91 19.24 10.92
C VAL A 118 4.80 20.45 11.18
N TYR A 119 5.86 20.56 10.39
CA TYR A 119 6.78 21.69 10.44
C TYR A 119 6.70 22.48 9.15
N LYS A 120 6.90 23.78 9.23
CA LYS A 120 7.28 24.62 8.08
C LYS A 120 8.71 25.05 8.31
N GLU A 121 9.60 24.63 7.42
CA GLU A 121 11.04 24.76 7.64
C GLU A 121 11.47 24.13 8.97
N LYS A 122 11.89 24.96 9.95
CA LYS A 122 12.27 24.53 11.32
C LYS A 122 11.18 24.75 12.38
N LYS A 123 10.08 25.47 12.01
CA LYS A 123 9.02 25.84 12.98
C LYS A 123 7.97 24.73 13.06
N LEU A 124 7.73 24.23 14.27
CA LEU A 124 6.62 23.32 14.56
C LEU A 124 5.29 24.10 14.45
N LEU A 125 4.40 23.64 13.56
CA LEU A 125 3.07 24.25 13.34
C LEU A 125 1.95 23.42 13.97
N LEU A 126 2.11 22.11 14.01
CA LEU A 126 1.11 21.18 14.54
C LEU A 126 1.80 20.03 15.26
N GLU A 127 1.26 19.67 16.43
CA GLU A 127 1.58 18.41 17.11
C GLU A 127 0.28 17.83 17.66
N GLU A 128 -0.07 16.62 17.25
CA GLU A 128 -1.23 15.90 17.75
C GLU A 128 -0.89 14.44 18.03
N ASN A 129 -1.19 14.03 19.25
CA ASN A 129 -1.13 12.63 19.63
C ASN A 129 -2.36 11.90 19.12
N GLY A 130 -2.17 10.68 18.69
CA GLY A 130 -3.21 9.80 18.21
C GLY A 130 -2.99 8.37 18.68
N SER A 131 -3.82 7.49 18.17
CA SER A 131 -3.72 6.04 18.38
C SER A 131 -3.63 5.32 17.05
N TRP A 132 -2.74 4.34 16.99
CA TRP A 132 -2.67 3.41 15.86
C TRP A 132 -3.87 2.47 15.90
N GLY A 133 -4.58 2.34 14.78
CA GLY A 133 -5.63 1.36 14.57
C GLY A 133 -5.12 0.23 13.69
N ASN A 134 -5.45 -1.01 14.06
CA ASN A 134 -5.30 -2.16 13.17
C ASN A 134 -6.45 -2.14 12.16
N GLN A 135 -6.13 -2.29 10.88
CA GLN A 135 -7.13 -2.57 9.85
C GLN A 135 -7.43 -4.05 9.80
#